data_9d4a6933e7542d2f5f9dc6bc8f4f4811
#
_entry.id   9d4a6933e7542d2f5f9dc6bc8f4f4811
#
_cell.length_a   1.000
_cell.length_b   1.000
_cell.length_c   1.000
_cell.angle_alpha   90.00
_cell.angle_beta   90.00
_cell.angle_gamma   90.00
#
_symmetry.space_group_name_H-M   'P 1'
#
loop_
_entity.id
_entity.type
_entity.pdbx_description
1 polymer ?
#
loop_
_entity_poly.entity_id
_entity_poly.type
_entity_poly.pdbx_seq_one_letter_code
_entity_poly.pdbx_strand_id
1 'polypeptide(L)'
;MNIKIVSNGHTKQADLLKRSIDERISATWDADGMTLILDINSDLGPIESYIIEGEKNEWKITGTDGLGLFYGIGKLLHSAKWTAEAFDPVATDGLVSPACSFRATYYTVHFHNWYHEAPVEELVRYTEEVLLYGYNAIFCILPVINLNDFEEEAFYMFRDKTRAIYKIAKDLGMKVGTIINANQGLKTTPDKFLADPSCYKDRTGNNGKNICPEIDGALDYLRSLWVKILEQYTDIGLDYVMTWPYDEGGCGCPKCYPWGGNGFPRASNEVHKEVIKLYPDAKFILATWYFDEVYVEPRPIGEYEGLYEHLRTDMSYVDYIMVDSHNMYPRYPLEHDIVKPIINFPEISMYGLKSWGGRGAMPLPKRFQRIWDSSKRVLDGGMPYSEGMYEDVSKVQFAGYYWDPDKNYREILGEYIAYEFSDKVVDEVLEIMELIEKNHVLVREGNEPDWDAALRAEKLAEEVDTKLCPRAKTAWRWRIMYIRARIDRMVYEYHRENCQGKENALSDLWQTKEEYLADNDEAQELLQELCRLYHTIDKEYKKNHWTFPPVKGGKVLKNR
;
A
#
# COMPACT_ATOMS: atom_id res chain seq x y z
N MET A 1 -8.66 -12.40 32.51
CA MET A 1 -7.29 -12.97 32.64
C MET A 1 -6.41 -12.02 33.44
N ASN A 2 -5.56 -12.51 34.37
CA ASN A 2 -4.62 -11.66 35.09
C ASN A 2 -3.29 -11.59 34.33
N ILE A 3 -2.78 -10.37 34.09
CA ILE A 3 -1.57 -10.15 33.31
C ILE A 3 -0.71 -9.07 33.96
N LYS A 4 0.61 -9.31 33.97
CA LYS A 4 1.62 -8.34 34.38
C LYS A 4 2.58 -8.09 33.20
N ILE A 5 2.88 -6.83 32.90
CA ILE A 5 3.90 -6.46 31.92
C ILE A 5 5.13 -5.89 32.66
N VAL A 6 6.29 -6.48 32.38
CA VAL A 6 7.59 -5.97 32.81
C VAL A 6 8.23 -5.32 31.60
N SER A 7 8.12 -4.00 31.52
CA SER A 7 8.49 -3.25 30.31
C SER A 7 9.98 -2.93 30.18
N ASN A 8 10.75 -3.00 31.25
CA ASN A 8 12.18 -2.63 31.28
C ASN A 8 12.50 -1.25 30.63
N GLY A 9 11.56 -0.31 30.75
CA GLY A 9 11.65 1.02 30.14
C GLY A 9 11.05 1.15 28.73
N HIS A 10 10.58 0.07 28.12
CA HIS A 10 9.95 0.04 26.79
C HIS A 10 8.46 0.37 26.89
N THR A 11 8.12 1.59 27.34
CA THR A 11 6.75 1.99 27.67
C THR A 11 5.82 2.02 26.46
N LYS A 12 6.27 2.52 25.31
CA LYS A 12 5.47 2.55 24.08
C LYS A 12 5.06 1.15 23.63
N GLN A 13 5.99 0.22 23.64
CA GLN A 13 5.76 -1.18 23.29
C GLN A 13 4.80 -1.83 24.27
N ALA A 14 4.98 -1.57 25.58
CA ALA A 14 4.10 -2.07 26.62
C ALA A 14 2.68 -1.52 26.52
N ASP A 15 2.52 -0.22 26.23
CA ASP A 15 1.21 0.43 26.07
C ASP A 15 0.48 -0.11 24.83
N LEU A 16 1.20 -0.33 23.73
CA LEU A 16 0.64 -0.95 22.53
C LEU A 16 0.17 -2.38 22.80
N LEU A 17 1.02 -3.20 23.43
CA LEU A 17 0.69 -4.58 23.80
C LEU A 17 -0.53 -4.64 24.71
N LYS A 18 -0.54 -3.81 25.76
CA LYS A 18 -1.65 -3.71 26.71
C LYS A 18 -2.97 -3.39 26.02
N ARG A 19 -2.98 -2.35 25.20
CA ARG A 19 -4.17 -1.93 24.44
C ARG A 19 -4.65 -3.02 23.49
N SER A 20 -3.75 -3.68 22.76
CA SER A 20 -4.10 -4.74 21.82
C SER A 20 -4.73 -5.96 22.52
N ILE A 21 -4.30 -6.24 23.75
CA ILE A 21 -4.91 -7.29 24.58
C ILE A 21 -6.29 -6.84 25.08
N ASP A 22 -6.41 -5.61 25.63
CA ASP A 22 -7.66 -5.07 26.19
C ASP A 22 -8.79 -4.99 25.14
N GLU A 23 -8.46 -4.84 23.87
CA GLU A 23 -9.42 -4.86 22.77
C GLU A 23 -10.02 -6.23 22.47
N ARG A 24 -9.41 -7.28 22.99
CA ARG A 24 -9.81 -8.68 22.70
C ARG A 24 -10.37 -9.41 23.89
N ILE A 25 -9.82 -9.19 25.09
CA ILE A 25 -10.22 -9.83 26.33
C ILE A 25 -10.28 -8.82 27.47
N SER A 26 -11.06 -9.14 28.49
CA SER A 26 -11.02 -8.39 29.75
C SER A 26 -9.81 -8.82 30.57
N ALA A 27 -8.74 -8.01 30.55
CA ALA A 27 -7.54 -8.25 31.35
C ALA A 27 -7.59 -7.49 32.67
N THR A 28 -7.06 -8.13 33.76
CA THR A 28 -6.75 -7.45 35.01
C THR A 28 -5.24 -7.27 35.07
N TRP A 29 -4.80 -6.03 35.08
CA TRP A 29 -3.39 -5.69 35.02
C TRP A 29 -2.73 -5.64 36.37
N ASP A 30 -1.41 -5.92 36.40
CA ASP A 30 -0.57 -5.92 37.61
C ASP A 30 -0.99 -6.91 38.69
N ALA A 31 -1.73 -7.95 38.31
CA ALA A 31 -2.14 -9.04 39.18
C ALA A 31 -1.31 -10.30 38.93
N ASP A 32 -1.23 -11.18 39.93
CA ASP A 32 -0.57 -12.48 39.80
C ASP A 32 -1.27 -13.32 38.72
N GLY A 33 -0.53 -13.69 37.69
CA GLY A 33 -1.04 -14.42 36.56
C GLY A 33 0.05 -14.60 35.49
N MET A 34 -0.29 -14.33 34.21
CA MET A 34 0.69 -14.34 33.12
C MET A 34 1.62 -13.12 33.22
N THR A 35 2.91 -13.34 33.13
CA THR A 35 3.93 -12.26 33.06
C THR A 35 4.47 -12.17 31.64
N LEU A 36 4.40 -10.98 31.07
CA LEU A 36 4.98 -10.63 29.77
C LEU A 36 6.18 -9.70 30.00
N ILE A 37 7.37 -10.17 29.65
CA ILE A 37 8.64 -9.43 29.82
C ILE A 37 9.07 -8.90 28.46
N LEU A 38 9.25 -7.59 28.37
CA LEU A 38 9.75 -6.90 27.16
C LEU A 38 11.21 -6.51 27.36
N ASP A 39 12.05 -6.84 26.41
CA ASP A 39 13.49 -6.58 26.51
C ASP A 39 14.11 -6.26 25.14
N ILE A 40 15.27 -5.60 25.13
CA ILE A 40 16.07 -5.37 23.94
C ILE A 40 17.50 -5.88 24.21
N ASN A 41 18.01 -6.69 23.27
CA ASN A 41 19.37 -7.19 23.29
C ASN A 41 19.96 -7.18 21.86
N SER A 42 20.78 -6.17 21.56
CA SER A 42 21.43 -6.00 20.26
C SER A 42 22.42 -7.10 19.88
N ASP A 43 22.87 -7.90 20.86
CA ASP A 43 23.86 -8.96 20.62
C ASP A 43 23.23 -10.26 20.10
N LEU A 44 21.89 -10.34 20.06
CA LEU A 44 21.17 -11.54 19.58
C LEU A 44 21.31 -11.77 18.06
N GLY A 45 21.48 -10.72 17.26
CA GLY A 45 21.57 -10.89 15.81
C GLY A 45 21.29 -9.62 15.00
N PRO A 46 20.87 -9.75 13.75
CA PRO A 46 20.60 -8.60 12.88
C PRO A 46 19.55 -7.64 13.47
N ILE A 47 19.62 -6.38 13.08
CA ILE A 47 18.58 -5.39 13.42
C ILE A 47 17.18 -5.85 13.01
N GLU A 48 16.17 -5.34 13.71
CA GLU A 48 14.76 -5.65 13.43
C GLU A 48 14.38 -7.13 13.63
N SER A 49 15.23 -7.90 14.35
CA SER A 49 14.96 -9.29 14.69
C SER A 49 14.36 -9.44 16.10
N TYR A 50 13.74 -10.57 16.35
CA TYR A 50 13.15 -10.87 17.67
C TYR A 50 13.16 -12.35 17.98
N ILE A 51 13.01 -12.66 19.28
CA ILE A 51 12.75 -14.01 19.80
C ILE A 51 11.63 -13.94 20.84
N ILE A 52 10.76 -14.95 20.85
CA ILE A 52 9.72 -15.14 21.87
C ILE A 52 10.00 -16.46 22.57
N GLU A 53 10.25 -16.38 23.86
CA GLU A 53 10.56 -17.52 24.69
C GLU A 53 9.59 -17.56 25.88
N GLY A 54 9.25 -18.73 26.34
CA GLY A 54 8.43 -18.85 27.53
C GLY A 54 7.60 -20.13 27.59
N GLU A 55 7.01 -20.35 28.72
CA GLU A 55 6.06 -21.43 28.97
C GLU A 55 5.09 -21.04 30.07
N LYS A 56 3.90 -21.62 30.06
CA LYS A 56 2.87 -21.42 31.10
C LYS A 56 2.55 -19.93 31.28
N ASN A 57 2.99 -19.37 32.42
CA ASN A 57 2.64 -18.02 32.85
C ASN A 57 3.80 -17.01 32.71
N GLU A 58 4.93 -17.38 32.13
CA GLU A 58 6.04 -16.45 31.92
C GLU A 58 6.52 -16.47 30.48
N TRP A 59 6.44 -15.31 29.82
CA TRP A 59 6.80 -15.12 28.43
C TRP A 59 7.72 -13.92 28.29
N LYS A 60 8.80 -14.09 27.55
CA LYS A 60 9.77 -13.03 27.25
C LYS A 60 9.80 -12.77 25.75
N ILE A 61 9.64 -11.50 25.38
CA ILE A 61 9.79 -11.00 24.02
C ILE A 61 11.07 -10.16 24.01
N THR A 62 12.08 -10.60 23.26
CA THR A 62 13.34 -9.86 23.15
C THR A 62 13.55 -9.44 21.69
N GLY A 63 13.57 -8.13 21.45
CA GLY A 63 13.96 -7.54 20.16
C GLY A 63 15.45 -7.26 20.10
N THR A 64 16.04 -7.23 18.91
CA THR A 64 17.42 -6.74 18.74
C THR A 64 17.49 -5.21 18.81
N ASP A 65 16.36 -4.54 18.56
CA ASP A 65 16.15 -3.10 18.67
C ASP A 65 14.67 -2.79 18.94
N GLY A 66 14.30 -1.51 18.93
CA GLY A 66 12.92 -1.07 19.20
C GLY A 66 11.90 -1.58 18.18
N LEU A 67 12.26 -1.68 16.90
CA LEU A 67 11.40 -2.25 15.85
C LEU A 67 11.31 -3.77 16.00
N GLY A 68 12.42 -4.47 16.24
CA GLY A 68 12.43 -5.89 16.53
C GLY A 68 11.51 -6.26 17.69
N LEU A 69 11.48 -5.41 18.75
CA LEU A 69 10.56 -5.63 19.88
C LEU A 69 9.09 -5.44 19.47
N PHE A 70 8.74 -4.44 18.65
CA PHE A 70 7.40 -4.29 18.09
C PHE A 70 6.98 -5.51 17.25
N TYR A 71 7.89 -6.01 16.39
CA TYR A 71 7.62 -7.19 15.57
C TYR A 71 7.43 -8.46 16.43
N GLY A 72 8.22 -8.61 17.49
CA GLY A 72 8.02 -9.68 18.47
C GLY A 72 6.65 -9.59 19.15
N ILE A 73 6.20 -8.38 19.49
CA ILE A 73 4.85 -8.14 20.03
C ILE A 73 3.80 -8.50 18.97
N GLY A 74 3.97 -8.05 17.72
CA GLY A 74 3.07 -8.42 16.63
C GLY A 74 2.96 -9.93 16.47
N LYS A 75 4.09 -10.64 16.46
CA LYS A 75 4.11 -12.10 16.36
C LYS A 75 3.45 -12.78 17.56
N LEU A 76 3.73 -12.31 18.77
CA LEU A 76 3.05 -12.82 19.98
C LEU A 76 1.53 -12.74 19.84
N LEU A 77 1.01 -11.58 19.42
CA LEU A 77 -0.42 -11.32 19.26
C LEU A 77 -1.03 -12.16 18.13
N HIS A 78 -0.39 -12.18 16.95
CA HIS A 78 -0.94 -12.80 15.75
C HIS A 78 -0.90 -14.33 15.81
N SER A 79 0.09 -14.93 16.49
CA SER A 79 0.22 -16.38 16.58
C SER A 79 -0.44 -17.00 17.83
N ALA A 80 -0.86 -16.18 18.80
CA ALA A 80 -1.51 -16.67 20.01
C ALA A 80 -2.88 -17.32 19.72
N LYS A 81 -3.23 -18.31 20.54
CA LYS A 81 -4.59 -18.87 20.52
C LYS A 81 -5.49 -18.04 21.40
N TRP A 82 -6.47 -17.40 20.82
CA TRP A 82 -7.40 -16.51 21.51
C TRP A 82 -8.71 -17.21 21.88
N THR A 83 -9.20 -16.93 23.08
CA THR A 83 -10.55 -17.24 23.53
C THR A 83 -11.26 -15.95 23.96
N ALA A 84 -12.52 -16.03 24.40
CA ALA A 84 -13.24 -14.86 24.91
C ALA A 84 -12.65 -14.28 26.20
N GLU A 85 -11.88 -15.06 26.95
CA GLU A 85 -11.41 -14.70 28.30
C GLU A 85 -9.89 -14.72 28.46
N ALA A 86 -9.16 -15.31 27.50
CA ALA A 86 -7.72 -15.52 27.59
C ALA A 86 -7.05 -15.65 26.24
N PHE A 87 -5.75 -15.53 26.23
CA PHE A 87 -4.90 -15.91 25.08
C PHE A 87 -3.74 -16.78 25.56
N ASP A 88 -3.29 -17.66 24.67
CA ASP A 88 -2.18 -18.58 24.91
C ASP A 88 -1.07 -18.28 23.89
N PRO A 89 0.03 -17.61 24.29
CA PRO A 89 1.13 -17.28 23.41
C PRO A 89 1.87 -18.50 22.87
N VAL A 90 2.59 -18.31 21.76
CA VAL A 90 3.41 -19.35 21.13
C VAL A 90 4.86 -18.86 21.03
N ALA A 91 5.80 -19.69 21.49
CA ALA A 91 7.23 -19.42 21.34
C ALA A 91 7.66 -19.47 19.87
N THR A 92 8.70 -18.72 19.53
CA THR A 92 9.35 -18.85 18.21
C THR A 92 10.36 -19.99 18.21
N ASP A 93 10.61 -20.58 17.04
CA ASP A 93 11.71 -21.54 16.85
C ASP A 93 13.03 -20.76 16.64
N GLY A 94 13.56 -20.22 17.74
CA GLY A 94 14.76 -19.38 17.72
C GLY A 94 14.51 -17.93 17.29
N LEU A 95 15.61 -17.29 16.85
CA LEU A 95 15.60 -15.89 16.40
C LEU A 95 14.89 -15.77 15.06
N VAL A 96 13.95 -14.84 14.96
CA VAL A 96 13.22 -14.50 13.74
C VAL A 96 13.74 -13.17 13.18
N SER A 97 14.17 -13.18 11.95
CA SER A 97 14.71 -12.02 11.23
C SER A 97 13.98 -11.81 9.92
N PRO A 98 13.72 -10.56 9.50
CA PRO A 98 13.12 -10.31 8.18
C PRO A 98 14.08 -10.70 7.06
N ALA A 99 13.57 -11.36 6.02
CA ALA A 99 14.36 -11.69 4.84
C ALA A 99 14.71 -10.44 4.01
N CYS A 100 13.79 -9.49 3.93
CA CYS A 100 13.97 -8.24 3.21
C CYS A 100 14.21 -7.08 4.17
N SER A 101 15.22 -6.25 3.87
CA SER A 101 15.55 -5.08 4.69
C SER A 101 14.63 -3.87 4.44
N PHE A 102 14.05 -3.78 3.24
CA PHE A 102 13.15 -2.70 2.84
C PHE A 102 11.70 -3.21 2.82
N ARG A 103 10.90 -2.76 3.77
CA ARG A 103 9.51 -3.19 3.93
C ARG A 103 8.62 -1.97 4.14
N ALA A 104 8.43 -1.21 3.07
CA ALA A 104 7.65 0.01 3.07
C ALA A 104 6.20 -0.24 2.62
N THR A 105 5.33 0.70 2.90
CA THR A 105 4.02 0.86 2.26
C THR A 105 3.84 2.29 1.79
N TYR A 106 3.15 2.45 0.66
CA TYR A 106 2.86 3.77 0.10
C TYR A 106 1.43 4.18 0.45
N TYR A 107 1.28 5.26 1.22
CA TYR A 107 -0.01 5.87 1.56
C TYR A 107 -0.34 7.00 0.59
N THR A 108 -1.32 6.77 -0.27
CA THR A 108 -1.66 7.70 -1.37
C THR A 108 -2.54 8.86 -0.90
N VAL A 109 -2.13 9.62 0.10
CA VAL A 109 -2.93 10.73 0.66
C VAL A 109 -3.38 11.78 -0.37
N HIS A 110 -2.75 11.81 -1.54
CA HIS A 110 -3.03 12.77 -2.60
C HIS A 110 -4.33 12.52 -3.38
N PHE A 111 -5.06 11.43 -3.09
CA PHE A 111 -6.29 11.08 -3.79
C PHE A 111 -7.57 11.26 -2.96
N HIS A 112 -7.53 11.97 -1.84
CA HIS A 112 -8.68 12.08 -0.95
C HIS A 112 -9.32 10.72 -0.62
N ASN A 113 -8.48 9.74 -0.35
CA ASN A 113 -8.89 8.40 0.06
C ASN A 113 -8.94 8.28 1.59
N TRP A 114 -9.02 7.07 2.11
CA TRP A 114 -9.11 6.84 3.54
C TRP A 114 -7.96 7.49 4.33
N TYR A 115 -6.73 7.45 3.84
CA TYR A 115 -5.58 8.07 4.52
C TYR A 115 -5.72 9.60 4.65
N HIS A 116 -6.44 10.23 3.72
CA HIS A 116 -6.71 11.65 3.79
C HIS A 116 -7.90 11.97 4.70
N GLU A 117 -8.99 11.19 4.60
CA GLU A 117 -10.24 11.43 5.30
C GLU A 117 -10.20 10.98 6.77
N ALA A 118 -9.49 9.91 7.10
CA ALA A 118 -9.46 9.35 8.44
C ALA A 118 -8.94 10.34 9.50
N PRO A 119 -9.53 10.34 10.71
CA PRO A 119 -8.98 11.06 11.86
C PRO A 119 -7.55 10.61 12.18
N VAL A 120 -6.76 11.51 12.76
CA VAL A 120 -5.36 11.23 13.10
C VAL A 120 -5.25 10.04 14.06
N GLU A 121 -6.17 9.91 14.99
CA GLU A 121 -6.23 8.82 15.97
C GLU A 121 -6.38 7.45 15.30
N GLU A 122 -7.15 7.37 14.23
CA GLU A 122 -7.30 6.13 13.45
C GLU A 122 -6.06 5.86 12.59
N LEU A 123 -5.43 6.89 12.06
CA LEU A 123 -4.15 6.74 11.36
C LEU A 123 -3.04 6.23 12.30
N VAL A 124 -3.01 6.70 13.55
CA VAL A 124 -2.10 6.16 14.58
C VAL A 124 -2.35 4.66 14.75
N ARG A 125 -3.60 4.28 15.00
CA ARG A 125 -3.97 2.87 15.21
C ARG A 125 -3.62 1.99 14.03
N TYR A 126 -3.99 2.43 12.84
CA TYR A 126 -3.72 1.67 11.63
C TYR A 126 -2.22 1.55 11.32
N THR A 127 -1.45 2.61 11.58
CA THR A 127 0.01 2.56 11.40
C THR A 127 0.69 1.64 12.41
N GLU A 128 0.20 1.60 13.66
CA GLU A 128 0.66 0.62 14.65
C GLU A 128 0.38 -0.82 14.19
N GLU A 129 -0.80 -1.09 13.65
CA GLU A 129 -1.15 -2.41 13.13
C GLU A 129 -0.26 -2.80 11.93
N VAL A 130 -0.05 -1.88 11.00
CA VAL A 130 0.86 -2.06 9.85
C VAL A 130 2.30 -2.35 10.32
N LEU A 131 2.77 -1.64 11.35
CA LEU A 131 4.05 -1.93 12.00
C LEU A 131 4.08 -3.34 12.58
N LEU A 132 3.05 -3.75 13.34
CA LEU A 132 2.97 -5.09 13.94
C LEU A 132 2.95 -6.23 12.92
N TYR A 133 2.49 -5.97 11.69
CA TYR A 133 2.61 -6.91 10.56
C TYR A 133 4.00 -6.92 9.91
N GLY A 134 4.90 -5.99 10.26
CA GLY A 134 6.30 -6.06 9.89
C GLY A 134 6.81 -5.00 8.92
N TYR A 135 6.02 -4.00 8.58
CA TYR A 135 6.48 -2.85 7.80
C TYR A 135 7.42 -1.95 8.62
N ASN A 136 8.45 -1.39 7.98
CA ASN A 136 9.43 -0.51 8.63
C ASN A 136 9.53 0.89 8.02
N ALA A 137 8.75 1.19 6.97
CA ALA A 137 8.75 2.52 6.36
C ALA A 137 7.41 2.89 5.74
N ILE A 138 7.13 4.21 5.67
CA ILE A 138 5.96 4.77 5.00
C ILE A 138 6.41 5.82 3.98
N PHE A 139 5.81 5.75 2.79
CA PHE A 139 5.99 6.73 1.72
C PHE A 139 4.70 7.48 1.43
N CYS A 140 4.83 8.77 1.13
CA CYS A 140 3.77 9.60 0.57
C CYS A 140 4.34 10.47 -0.54
N ILE A 141 3.47 11.03 -1.38
CA ILE A 141 3.81 12.06 -2.36
C ILE A 141 3.02 13.34 -2.07
N LEU A 142 3.63 14.50 -2.26
CA LEU A 142 2.90 15.77 -2.35
C LEU A 142 2.52 16.01 -3.82
N PRO A 143 1.21 16.09 -4.14
CA PRO A 143 0.77 16.28 -5.51
C PRO A 143 0.98 17.74 -5.93
N VAL A 144 1.89 17.99 -6.86
CA VAL A 144 2.09 19.34 -7.44
C VAL A 144 1.29 19.57 -8.72
N ILE A 145 0.97 18.50 -9.44
CA ILE A 145 0.31 18.53 -10.74
C ILE A 145 -1.02 19.31 -10.76
N ASN A 146 -1.74 19.28 -9.64
CA ASN A 146 -3.06 19.90 -9.55
C ASN A 146 -3.03 21.30 -8.90
N LEU A 147 -1.84 21.79 -8.56
CA LEU A 147 -1.65 23.08 -7.90
C LEU A 147 -1.28 24.17 -8.90
N ASN A 148 -1.78 25.39 -8.64
CA ASN A 148 -1.28 26.58 -9.33
C ASN A 148 -0.01 27.12 -8.65
N ASP A 149 0.04 27.01 -7.30
CA ASP A 149 1.21 27.37 -6.49
C ASP A 149 1.22 26.62 -5.16
N PHE A 150 2.24 26.83 -4.34
CA PHE A 150 2.36 26.23 -3.02
C PHE A 150 1.66 27.02 -1.90
N GLU A 151 0.90 28.06 -2.21
CA GLU A 151 0.13 28.86 -1.25
C GLU A 151 -1.36 28.46 -1.26
N GLU A 152 -1.76 27.52 -2.10
CA GLU A 152 -3.14 27.03 -2.16
C GLU A 152 -3.52 26.20 -0.93
N GLU A 153 -4.78 26.33 -0.51
CA GLU A 153 -5.36 25.54 0.60
C GLU A 153 -5.19 24.02 0.37
N ALA A 154 -5.35 23.56 -0.87
CA ALA A 154 -5.15 22.17 -1.25
C ALA A 154 -3.72 21.66 -0.96
N PHE A 155 -2.69 22.50 -1.17
CA PHE A 155 -1.33 22.13 -0.83
C PHE A 155 -1.17 21.92 0.68
N TYR A 156 -1.67 22.85 1.47
CA TYR A 156 -1.58 22.77 2.93
C TYR A 156 -2.34 21.55 3.48
N MET A 157 -3.49 21.22 2.93
CA MET A 157 -4.26 20.03 3.29
C MET A 157 -3.42 18.74 3.13
N PHE A 158 -2.87 18.52 1.95
CA PHE A 158 -2.06 17.31 1.68
C PHE A 158 -0.77 17.30 2.47
N ARG A 159 -0.09 18.45 2.56
CA ARG A 159 1.12 18.61 3.36
C ARG A 159 0.88 18.25 4.83
N ASP A 160 -0.15 18.80 5.44
CA ASP A 160 -0.40 18.63 6.87
C ASP A 160 -0.80 17.18 7.19
N LYS A 161 -1.57 16.53 6.33
CA LYS A 161 -1.90 15.12 6.47
C LYS A 161 -0.65 14.24 6.30
N THR A 162 0.16 14.47 5.28
CA THR A 162 1.42 13.75 5.06
C THR A 162 2.36 13.93 6.26
N ARG A 163 2.51 15.15 6.76
CA ARG A 163 3.34 15.44 7.94
C ARG A 163 2.82 14.72 9.19
N ALA A 164 1.50 14.65 9.40
CA ALA A 164 0.92 13.90 10.50
C ALA A 164 1.28 12.41 10.40
N ILE A 165 1.13 11.79 9.24
CA ILE A 165 1.50 10.39 8.98
C ILE A 165 3.00 10.17 9.25
N TYR A 166 3.88 11.05 8.75
CA TYR A 166 5.32 10.93 8.98
C TYR A 166 5.71 11.04 10.44
N LYS A 167 5.07 11.94 11.19
CA LYS A 167 5.30 12.06 12.64
C LYS A 167 4.87 10.80 13.38
N ILE A 168 3.73 10.21 13.03
CA ILE A 168 3.28 8.92 13.57
C ILE A 168 4.32 7.83 13.30
N ALA A 169 4.77 7.69 12.06
CA ALA A 169 5.76 6.69 11.68
C ALA A 169 7.08 6.87 12.45
N LYS A 170 7.60 8.10 12.51
CA LYS A 170 8.82 8.42 13.27
C LYS A 170 8.67 8.16 14.76
N ASP A 171 7.52 8.46 15.34
CA ASP A 171 7.25 8.19 16.76
C ASP A 171 7.27 6.70 17.10
N LEU A 172 6.89 5.86 16.14
CA LEU A 172 6.98 4.40 16.22
C LEU A 172 8.37 3.84 15.88
N GLY A 173 9.31 4.69 15.46
CA GLY A 173 10.66 4.28 15.03
C GLY A 173 10.74 3.83 13.58
N MET A 174 9.66 3.96 12.81
CA MET A 174 9.65 3.66 11.38
C MET A 174 10.37 4.77 10.58
N LYS A 175 10.81 4.41 9.40
CA LYS A 175 11.39 5.33 8.42
C LYS A 175 10.32 6.00 7.58
N VAL A 176 10.63 7.16 7.01
CA VAL A 176 9.72 7.87 6.10
C VAL A 176 10.43 8.27 4.82
N GLY A 177 9.69 8.20 3.71
CA GLY A 177 10.18 8.56 2.39
C GLY A 177 9.20 9.42 1.61
N THR A 178 9.71 10.29 0.74
CA THR A 178 8.90 11.06 -0.20
C THR A 178 9.23 10.71 -1.64
N ILE A 179 8.26 10.94 -2.53
CA ILE A 179 8.41 10.72 -3.96
C ILE A 179 8.41 12.08 -4.65
N ILE A 180 9.31 12.25 -5.60
CA ILE A 180 9.43 13.43 -6.45
C ILE A 180 9.35 12.97 -7.91
N ASN A 181 8.34 13.45 -8.62
CA ASN A 181 8.29 13.30 -10.07
C ASN A 181 9.37 14.16 -10.69
N ALA A 182 10.30 13.53 -11.41
CA ALA A 182 11.57 14.15 -11.80
C ALA A 182 11.42 15.45 -12.62
N ASN A 183 10.34 15.59 -13.41
CA ASN A 183 10.14 16.78 -14.23
C ASN A 183 8.68 17.29 -14.23
N GLN A 184 7.91 16.98 -13.20
CA GLN A 184 6.55 17.50 -13.06
C GLN A 184 6.54 18.97 -12.67
N GLY A 185 5.63 19.73 -13.28
CA GLY A 185 5.40 21.14 -13.01
C GLY A 185 4.04 21.45 -12.41
N LEU A 186 3.86 22.68 -11.95
CA LEU A 186 2.58 23.26 -11.54
C LEU A 186 1.68 23.54 -12.75
N LYS A 187 0.38 23.71 -12.55
CA LYS A 187 -0.55 24.18 -13.61
C LYS A 187 -0.12 25.50 -14.24
N THR A 188 0.53 26.35 -13.47
CA THR A 188 1.03 27.66 -13.89
C THR A 188 2.43 27.61 -14.53
N THR A 189 3.01 26.42 -14.69
CA THR A 189 4.31 26.27 -15.35
C THR A 189 4.32 27.01 -16.70
N PRO A 190 5.32 27.87 -16.96
CA PRO A 190 5.41 28.61 -18.21
C PRO A 190 5.53 27.68 -19.43
N ASP A 191 4.72 27.93 -20.45
CA ASP A 191 4.68 27.09 -21.67
C ASP A 191 6.03 26.94 -22.35
N LYS A 192 6.92 27.93 -22.22
CA LYS A 192 8.29 27.87 -22.75
C LYS A 192 9.14 26.74 -22.17
N PHE A 193 8.77 26.17 -21.03
CA PHE A 193 9.51 25.09 -20.36
C PHE A 193 8.91 23.70 -20.64
N LEU A 194 7.80 23.62 -21.36
CA LEU A 194 7.09 22.36 -21.53
C LEU A 194 7.93 21.30 -22.24
N ALA A 195 7.81 20.09 -21.72
CA ALA A 195 8.40 18.89 -22.30
C ALA A 195 7.78 18.53 -23.66
N ASP A 196 8.55 17.88 -24.50
CA ASP A 196 8.03 17.25 -25.72
C ASP A 196 7.15 16.05 -25.32
N PRO A 197 5.85 16.06 -25.65
CA PRO A 197 4.92 15.01 -25.25
C PRO A 197 5.05 13.73 -26.09
N SER A 198 5.96 13.66 -27.05
CA SER A 198 6.06 12.52 -27.97
C SER A 198 6.42 11.19 -27.28
N CYS A 199 7.06 11.24 -26.10
CA CYS A 199 7.35 10.06 -25.29
C CYS A 199 6.12 9.47 -24.57
N TYR A 200 4.99 10.18 -24.56
CA TYR A 200 3.77 9.71 -23.89
C TYR A 200 2.79 8.99 -24.81
N LYS A 201 3.08 8.92 -26.10
CA LYS A 201 2.11 8.55 -27.15
C LYS A 201 1.26 7.32 -26.84
N ASP A 202 1.78 6.40 -26.06
CA ASP A 202 1.09 5.17 -25.68
C ASP A 202 1.16 4.89 -24.16
N ARG A 203 1.46 5.93 -23.36
CA ARG A 203 1.57 5.87 -21.89
C ARG A 203 0.50 6.73 -21.24
N THR A 204 0.06 6.35 -20.07
CA THR A 204 -0.97 7.08 -19.33
C THR A 204 -0.48 8.41 -18.74
N GLY A 205 0.80 8.66 -18.76
CA GLY A 205 1.53 9.68 -18.02
C GLY A 205 1.43 11.12 -18.52
N ASN A 206 0.32 11.54 -19.10
CA ASN A 206 0.16 12.94 -19.50
C ASN A 206 -0.78 13.70 -18.57
N ASN A 207 -0.53 13.58 -17.27
CA ASN A 207 -1.30 14.28 -16.27
C ASN A 207 -0.58 15.58 -15.87
N GLY A 208 -0.98 16.70 -16.46
CA GLY A 208 -0.45 18.01 -16.10
C GLY A 208 0.70 18.51 -16.96
N LYS A 209 1.48 19.45 -16.43
CA LYS A 209 2.55 20.12 -17.16
C LYS A 209 3.92 19.52 -16.80
N ASN A 210 4.52 18.83 -17.74
CA ASN A 210 5.88 18.33 -17.59
C ASN A 210 6.89 19.31 -18.22
N ILE A 211 8.08 19.37 -17.65
CA ILE A 211 9.12 20.34 -17.97
C ILE A 211 10.28 19.60 -18.63
N CYS A 212 10.80 20.15 -19.73
CA CYS A 212 12.02 19.65 -20.34
C CYS A 212 13.25 20.21 -19.59
N PRO A 213 14.05 19.39 -18.89
CA PRO A 213 15.21 19.87 -18.14
C PRO A 213 16.32 20.44 -19.04
N GLU A 214 16.25 20.23 -20.35
CA GLU A 214 17.23 20.71 -21.34
C GLU A 214 16.95 22.12 -21.89
N ILE A 215 15.80 22.70 -21.54
CA ILE A 215 15.45 24.07 -21.90
C ILE A 215 16.15 25.05 -20.94
N ASP A 216 16.71 26.12 -21.49
CA ASP A 216 17.40 27.14 -20.71
C ASP A 216 16.50 27.73 -19.61
N GLY A 217 16.99 27.71 -18.37
CA GLY A 217 16.26 28.13 -17.17
C GLY A 217 15.19 27.14 -16.64
N ALA A 218 14.89 26.07 -17.36
CA ALA A 218 13.88 25.09 -16.91
C ALA A 218 14.35 24.27 -15.71
N LEU A 219 15.64 23.92 -15.68
CA LEU A 219 16.21 23.16 -14.56
C LEU A 219 16.23 23.98 -13.26
N ASP A 220 16.50 25.29 -13.33
CA ASP A 220 16.43 26.15 -12.15
C ASP A 220 14.99 26.30 -11.65
N TYR A 221 14.01 26.33 -12.55
CA TYR A 221 12.62 26.32 -12.20
C TYR A 221 12.22 24.98 -11.51
N LEU A 222 12.58 23.83 -12.09
CA LEU A 222 12.38 22.52 -11.47
C LEU A 222 13.00 22.43 -10.08
N ARG A 223 14.25 22.88 -9.93
CA ARG A 223 14.95 22.92 -8.65
C ARG A 223 14.18 23.72 -7.60
N SER A 224 13.60 24.85 -7.99
CA SER A 224 12.77 25.65 -7.08
C SER A 224 11.53 24.90 -6.59
N LEU A 225 10.93 24.04 -7.41
CA LEU A 225 9.80 23.20 -7.03
C LEU A 225 10.24 22.06 -6.09
N TRP A 226 11.33 21.35 -6.41
CA TRP A 226 11.83 20.25 -5.58
C TRP A 226 12.24 20.73 -4.18
N VAL A 227 12.94 21.85 -4.09
CA VAL A 227 13.33 22.45 -2.80
C VAL A 227 12.11 22.78 -1.96
N LYS A 228 11.07 23.38 -2.57
CA LYS A 228 9.80 23.68 -1.88
C LYS A 228 9.13 22.43 -1.29
N ILE A 229 9.15 21.30 -2.01
CA ILE A 229 8.61 20.03 -1.52
C ILE A 229 9.47 19.50 -0.37
N LEU A 230 10.79 19.45 -0.57
CA LEU A 230 11.73 18.90 0.42
C LEU A 230 11.72 19.70 1.74
N GLU A 231 11.67 21.02 1.67
CA GLU A 231 11.65 21.90 2.84
C GLU A 231 10.46 21.61 3.78
N GLN A 232 9.38 20.99 3.29
CA GLN A 232 8.21 20.69 4.12
C GLN A 232 8.47 19.66 5.22
N TYR A 233 9.59 18.94 5.17
CA TYR A 233 9.88 17.81 6.08
C TYR A 233 11.16 17.99 6.88
N THR A 234 11.82 19.15 6.87
CA THR A 234 13.13 19.37 7.51
C THR A 234 13.11 19.17 9.03
N ASP A 235 11.98 19.45 9.68
CA ASP A 235 11.79 19.23 11.12
C ASP A 235 11.46 17.78 11.50
N ILE A 236 11.08 16.95 10.51
CA ILE A 236 10.76 15.53 10.70
C ILE A 236 11.95 14.66 10.32
N GLY A 237 12.66 15.03 9.26
CA GLY A 237 13.74 14.25 8.64
C GLY A 237 13.22 13.16 7.71
N LEU A 238 13.73 13.14 6.47
CA LEU A 238 13.45 12.07 5.51
C LEU A 238 14.57 11.02 5.56
N ASP A 239 14.18 9.74 5.56
CA ASP A 239 15.13 8.63 5.46
C ASP A 239 15.31 8.16 4.02
N TYR A 240 14.32 8.44 3.17
CA TYR A 240 14.33 8.08 1.76
C TYR A 240 13.79 9.21 0.89
N VAL A 241 14.37 9.37 -0.30
CA VAL A 241 13.78 10.16 -1.38
C VAL A 241 13.82 9.31 -2.65
N MET A 242 12.68 9.22 -3.32
CA MET A 242 12.51 8.49 -4.57
C MET A 242 12.22 9.45 -5.71
N THR A 243 12.84 9.25 -6.87
CA THR A 243 12.41 9.92 -8.10
C THR A 243 11.59 8.99 -8.98
N TRP A 244 10.55 9.58 -9.59
CA TRP A 244 9.58 8.87 -10.42
C TRP A 244 9.68 9.34 -11.87
N PRO A 245 9.77 8.42 -12.88
CA PRO A 245 10.05 8.79 -14.26
C PRO A 245 8.82 9.19 -15.07
N TYR A 246 7.75 8.38 -14.96
CA TYR A 246 6.54 8.48 -15.76
C TYR A 246 5.29 8.57 -14.90
N ASP A 247 4.14 8.29 -15.49
CA ASP A 247 2.79 8.59 -15.10
C ASP A 247 2.52 10.10 -15.15
N GLU A 248 3.33 10.87 -14.47
CA GLU A 248 3.23 12.33 -14.39
C GLU A 248 4.55 13.03 -14.76
N GLY A 249 5.38 12.39 -15.57
CA GLY A 249 6.68 12.90 -15.98
C GLY A 249 7.12 12.42 -17.37
N GLY A 250 8.28 12.88 -17.81
CA GLY A 250 8.92 12.49 -19.06
C GLY A 250 9.13 13.64 -20.05
N CYS A 251 9.96 13.40 -21.07
CA CYS A 251 10.21 14.30 -22.20
C CYS A 251 10.74 13.54 -23.41
N GLY A 252 10.10 13.73 -24.58
CA GLY A 252 10.45 13.07 -25.84
C GLY A 252 11.45 13.83 -26.70
N CYS A 253 12.00 14.96 -26.27
CA CYS A 253 12.96 15.72 -27.10
C CYS A 253 14.24 14.90 -27.34
N PRO A 254 15.01 15.19 -28.43
CA PRO A 254 16.18 14.39 -28.82
C PRO A 254 17.28 14.27 -27.75
N LYS A 255 17.32 15.16 -26.76
CA LYS A 255 18.30 15.12 -25.68
C LYS A 255 17.83 14.30 -24.48
N CYS A 256 16.51 14.21 -24.27
CA CYS A 256 15.91 13.49 -23.14
C CYS A 256 15.50 12.07 -23.49
N TYR A 257 15.20 11.79 -24.76
CA TYR A 257 14.71 10.50 -25.22
C TYR A 257 15.85 9.50 -25.51
N PRO A 258 15.74 8.21 -25.16
CA PRO A 258 14.70 7.63 -24.31
C PRO A 258 14.77 8.19 -22.88
N TRP A 259 13.60 8.51 -22.29
CA TRP A 259 13.53 9.26 -21.05
C TRP A 259 14.25 8.57 -19.89
N GLY A 260 13.96 7.28 -19.68
CA GLY A 260 14.58 6.48 -18.62
C GLY A 260 16.09 6.33 -18.75
N GLY A 261 16.61 6.37 -19.99
CA GLY A 261 18.05 6.24 -20.27
C GLY A 261 18.81 7.58 -20.32
N ASN A 262 18.12 8.71 -20.43
CA ASN A 262 18.78 10.02 -20.62
C ASN A 262 18.23 11.12 -19.71
N GLY A 263 17.03 11.62 -19.98
CA GLY A 263 16.48 12.78 -19.27
C GLY A 263 16.23 12.51 -17.80
N PHE A 264 15.67 11.36 -17.48
CA PHE A 264 15.35 10.96 -16.11
C PHE A 264 16.58 10.79 -15.20
N PRO A 265 17.65 10.08 -15.60
CA PRO A 265 18.87 10.00 -14.80
C PRO A 265 19.48 11.38 -14.51
N ARG A 266 19.52 12.27 -15.52
CA ARG A 266 20.02 13.64 -15.36
C ARG A 266 19.17 14.46 -14.40
N ALA A 267 17.84 14.45 -14.55
CA ALA A 267 16.94 15.14 -13.63
C ALA A 267 17.06 14.58 -12.21
N SER A 268 17.11 13.25 -12.06
CA SER A 268 17.29 12.58 -10.76
C SER A 268 18.60 12.94 -10.09
N ASN A 269 19.71 13.08 -10.85
CA ASN A 269 20.98 13.54 -10.31
C ASN A 269 20.90 14.97 -9.75
N GLU A 270 20.15 15.85 -10.40
CA GLU A 270 19.92 17.21 -9.90
C GLU A 270 19.01 17.22 -8.66
N VAL A 271 17.98 16.36 -8.61
CA VAL A 271 17.17 16.15 -7.38
C VAL A 271 18.08 15.69 -6.22
N HIS A 272 18.93 14.68 -6.46
CA HIS A 272 19.86 14.19 -5.43
C HIS A 272 20.76 15.28 -4.85
N LYS A 273 21.26 16.20 -5.68
CA LYS A 273 22.07 17.34 -5.23
C LYS A 273 21.33 18.26 -4.24
N GLU A 274 20.02 18.42 -4.41
CA GLU A 274 19.19 19.17 -3.46
C GLU A 274 18.87 18.35 -2.20
N VAL A 275 18.64 17.05 -2.35
CA VAL A 275 18.37 16.14 -1.23
C VAL A 275 19.51 16.13 -0.23
N ILE A 276 20.76 15.95 -0.67
CA ILE A 276 21.91 15.85 0.24
C ILE A 276 22.21 17.15 1.01
N LYS A 277 21.73 18.29 0.54
CA LYS A 277 21.84 19.56 1.27
C LYS A 277 20.93 19.61 2.49
N LEU A 278 19.75 19.01 2.41
CA LEU A 278 18.74 19.03 3.46
C LEU A 278 18.71 17.74 4.27
N TYR A 279 19.04 16.61 3.65
CA TYR A 279 18.98 15.27 4.20
C TYR A 279 20.21 14.45 3.79
N PRO A 280 21.40 14.73 4.39
CA PRO A 280 22.66 14.11 3.96
C PRO A 280 22.71 12.59 4.13
N ASP A 281 21.91 12.04 5.05
CA ASP A 281 21.85 10.62 5.35
C ASP A 281 20.68 9.88 4.66
N ALA A 282 19.84 10.60 3.90
CA ALA A 282 18.72 10.00 3.21
C ALA A 282 19.19 9.10 2.05
N LYS A 283 18.64 7.91 1.99
CA LYS A 283 18.85 6.99 0.86
C LYS A 283 18.07 7.43 -0.37
N PHE A 284 18.69 7.24 -1.53
CA PHE A 284 18.11 7.67 -2.80
C PHE A 284 17.65 6.49 -3.65
N ILE A 285 16.41 6.57 -4.16
CA ILE A 285 15.75 5.50 -4.89
C ILE A 285 15.36 5.99 -6.28
N LEU A 286 15.64 5.20 -7.32
CA LEU A 286 15.16 5.44 -8.67
C LEU A 286 14.02 4.47 -8.99
N ALA A 287 12.86 4.99 -9.36
CA ALA A 287 11.78 4.16 -9.91
C ALA A 287 12.00 3.90 -11.39
N THR A 288 11.53 2.75 -11.86
CA THR A 288 11.48 2.41 -13.29
C THR A 288 10.03 2.29 -13.78
N TRP A 289 9.14 3.02 -13.16
CA TRP A 289 7.70 3.02 -13.46
C TRP A 289 7.45 3.29 -14.94
N TYR A 290 6.73 2.40 -15.60
CA TYR A 290 6.45 2.44 -17.03
C TYR A 290 7.66 2.38 -17.97
N PHE A 291 8.80 1.88 -17.53
CA PHE A 291 9.90 1.62 -18.46
C PHE A 291 9.57 0.46 -19.39
N ASP A 292 9.99 0.61 -20.63
CA ASP A 292 10.14 -0.37 -21.71
C ASP A 292 9.01 -1.37 -21.97
N GLU A 293 8.35 -1.96 -20.96
CA GLU A 293 7.65 -3.22 -21.17
C GLU A 293 6.17 -3.22 -20.87
N VAL A 294 5.64 -2.19 -20.21
CA VAL A 294 4.36 -2.39 -19.54
C VAL A 294 3.16 -2.13 -20.46
N TYR A 295 3.26 -1.19 -21.39
CA TYR A 295 2.08 -0.72 -22.14
C TYR A 295 2.33 -0.36 -23.62
N VAL A 296 3.55 -0.54 -24.15
CA VAL A 296 3.91 -0.05 -25.49
C VAL A 296 4.51 -1.15 -26.34
N GLU A 297 3.89 -1.39 -27.49
CA GLU A 297 4.46 -2.20 -28.57
C GLU A 297 4.58 -1.35 -29.86
N PRO A 298 5.76 -1.23 -30.48
CA PRO A 298 7.04 -1.77 -30.02
C PRO A 298 7.60 -0.99 -28.80
N ARG A 299 8.18 -1.74 -27.87
CA ARG A 299 8.84 -1.21 -26.69
C ARG A 299 9.89 -0.16 -27.05
N PRO A 300 9.92 1.02 -26.41
CA PRO A 300 11.03 1.95 -26.58
C PRO A 300 12.29 1.33 -25.98
N ILE A 301 13.27 1.04 -26.82
CA ILE A 301 14.53 0.43 -26.41
C ILE A 301 15.47 1.52 -25.88
N GLY A 302 16.15 1.24 -24.77
CA GLY A 302 17.23 2.08 -24.26
C GLY A 302 16.94 2.74 -22.90
N GLU A 303 15.77 2.56 -22.31
CA GLU A 303 15.46 3.11 -20.99
C GLU A 303 16.22 2.37 -19.90
N TYR A 304 16.05 1.06 -19.78
CA TYR A 304 16.78 0.24 -18.83
C TYR A 304 18.27 0.19 -19.16
N GLU A 305 18.63 0.00 -20.41
CA GLU A 305 20.03 -0.05 -20.83
C GLU A 305 20.77 1.23 -20.45
N GLY A 306 20.18 2.39 -20.75
CA GLY A 306 20.76 3.69 -20.41
C GLY A 306 20.82 3.94 -18.92
N LEU A 307 19.74 3.59 -18.15
CA LEU A 307 19.75 3.71 -16.71
C LEU A 307 20.84 2.83 -16.07
N TYR A 308 20.97 1.58 -16.52
CA TYR A 308 21.97 0.64 -15.99
C TYR A 308 23.41 1.10 -16.28
N GLU A 309 23.64 1.76 -17.42
CA GLU A 309 24.94 2.38 -17.71
C GLU A 309 25.25 3.50 -16.71
N HIS A 310 24.29 4.38 -16.43
CA HIS A 310 24.43 5.42 -15.40
C HIS A 310 24.66 4.85 -14.01
N LEU A 311 23.93 3.79 -13.63
CA LEU A 311 24.09 3.14 -12.32
C LEU A 311 25.48 2.50 -12.14
N ARG A 312 26.12 2.07 -13.22
CA ARG A 312 27.50 1.52 -13.20
C ARG A 312 28.56 2.60 -13.20
N THR A 313 28.28 3.79 -13.71
CA THR A 313 29.29 4.82 -13.98
C THR A 313 29.20 6.01 -13.02
N ASP A 314 28.13 6.79 -13.06
CA ASP A 314 28.05 8.11 -12.42
C ASP A 314 26.95 8.22 -11.35
N MET A 315 26.10 7.20 -11.16
CA MET A 315 25.04 7.21 -10.16
C MET A 315 25.31 6.25 -8.99
N SER A 316 26.54 6.23 -8.49
CA SER A 316 26.93 5.36 -7.37
C SER A 316 26.17 5.66 -6.06
N TYR A 317 25.64 6.85 -5.90
CA TYR A 317 24.85 7.32 -4.77
C TYR A 317 23.43 6.71 -4.69
N VAL A 318 22.94 6.06 -5.75
CA VAL A 318 21.64 5.38 -5.73
C VAL A 318 21.73 4.14 -4.86
N ASP A 319 20.82 4.03 -3.89
CA ASP A 319 20.75 2.90 -2.96
C ASP A 319 19.86 1.77 -3.46
N TYR A 320 18.74 2.09 -4.10
CA TYR A 320 17.76 1.11 -4.58
C TYR A 320 17.20 1.49 -5.95
N ILE A 321 16.77 0.47 -6.70
CA ILE A 321 15.89 0.61 -7.85
C ILE A 321 14.52 0.08 -7.46
N MET A 322 13.46 0.88 -7.68
CA MET A 322 12.10 0.41 -7.53
C MET A 322 11.54 0.01 -8.89
N VAL A 323 11.07 -1.22 -8.99
CA VAL A 323 10.51 -1.76 -10.23
C VAL A 323 8.99 -1.89 -10.15
N ASP A 324 8.35 -1.72 -11.28
CA ASP A 324 6.92 -1.95 -11.44
C ASP A 324 6.58 -3.43 -11.19
N SER A 325 5.51 -3.67 -10.45
CA SER A 325 4.95 -5.00 -10.20
C SER A 325 3.42 -4.99 -10.31
N HIS A 326 2.90 -4.14 -11.17
CA HIS A 326 1.48 -3.92 -11.38
C HIS A 326 0.76 -5.18 -11.89
N ASN A 327 1.17 -5.68 -13.05
CA ASN A 327 0.61 -6.87 -13.67
C ASN A 327 1.60 -8.04 -13.73
N MET A 328 2.84 -7.72 -13.97
CA MET A 328 3.96 -8.64 -14.03
C MET A 328 5.22 -7.91 -13.59
N TYR A 329 6.24 -8.66 -13.25
CA TYR A 329 7.55 -8.09 -12.96
C TYR A 329 8.27 -7.76 -14.27
N PRO A 330 8.91 -6.60 -14.41
CA PRO A 330 9.66 -6.23 -15.59
C PRO A 330 10.77 -7.23 -15.92
N ARG A 331 10.81 -7.72 -17.15
CA ARG A 331 11.73 -8.78 -17.56
C ARG A 331 13.19 -8.37 -17.51
N TYR A 332 13.49 -7.08 -17.81
CA TYR A 332 14.86 -6.62 -17.87
C TYR A 332 15.65 -6.86 -16.57
N PRO A 333 15.16 -6.48 -15.37
CA PRO A 333 15.83 -6.80 -14.12
C PRO A 333 15.97 -8.30 -13.82
N LEU A 334 15.11 -9.17 -14.37
CA LEU A 334 15.18 -10.61 -14.19
C LEU A 334 16.22 -11.28 -15.10
N GLU A 335 16.51 -10.69 -16.25
CA GLU A 335 17.34 -11.25 -17.31
C GLU A 335 18.76 -10.65 -17.34
N HIS A 336 19.03 -9.61 -16.55
CA HIS A 336 20.30 -8.90 -16.51
C HIS A 336 20.90 -8.87 -15.09
N ASP A 337 22.17 -8.46 -15.02
CA ASP A 337 22.88 -8.34 -13.74
C ASP A 337 22.20 -7.32 -12.81
N ILE A 338 22.09 -7.67 -11.54
CA ILE A 338 21.61 -6.76 -10.50
C ILE A 338 22.71 -5.76 -10.19
N VAL A 339 22.49 -4.50 -10.56
CA VAL A 339 23.46 -3.39 -10.36
C VAL A 339 23.25 -2.63 -9.06
N LYS A 340 22.04 -2.70 -8.51
CA LYS A 340 21.62 -2.12 -7.22
C LYS A 340 20.57 -3.02 -6.58
N PRO A 341 20.40 -2.99 -5.26
CA PRO A 341 19.27 -3.64 -4.59
C PRO A 341 17.94 -3.23 -5.22
N ILE A 342 17.05 -4.20 -5.42
CA ILE A 342 15.78 -4.02 -6.13
C ILE A 342 14.62 -4.14 -5.15
N ILE A 343 13.70 -3.19 -5.18
CA ILE A 343 12.43 -3.24 -4.45
C ILE A 343 11.27 -3.25 -5.44
N ASN A 344 10.20 -3.96 -5.11
CA ASN A 344 9.01 -3.98 -5.95
C ASN A 344 7.96 -2.93 -5.53
N PHE A 345 7.08 -2.61 -6.48
CA PHE A 345 5.94 -1.73 -6.28
C PHE A 345 4.66 -2.44 -6.72
N PRO A 346 4.14 -3.38 -5.91
CA PRO A 346 2.90 -4.06 -6.23
C PRO A 346 1.72 -3.11 -6.06
N GLU A 347 0.96 -2.93 -7.12
CA GLU A 347 -0.24 -2.14 -7.10
C GLU A 347 -1.39 -2.97 -6.52
N ILE A 348 -1.53 -2.93 -5.20
CA ILE A 348 -2.55 -3.67 -4.45
C ILE A 348 -3.90 -2.95 -4.40
N SER A 349 -3.91 -1.67 -4.78
CA SER A 349 -5.10 -0.85 -4.92
C SER A 349 -4.96 0.01 -6.16
N MET A 350 -6.01 0.07 -6.98
CA MET A 350 -6.02 0.96 -8.12
C MET A 350 -7.40 1.58 -8.27
N TYR A 351 -7.42 2.89 -8.41
CA TYR A 351 -8.63 3.61 -8.75
C TYR A 351 -9.21 3.10 -10.07
N GLY A 352 -10.51 2.82 -10.07
CA GLY A 352 -11.21 2.28 -11.24
C GLY A 352 -11.15 0.75 -11.40
N LEU A 353 -10.20 0.06 -10.79
CA LEU A 353 -10.18 -1.40 -10.69
C LEU A 353 -10.86 -1.91 -9.43
N LYS A 354 -11.20 -1.00 -8.51
CA LYS A 354 -11.92 -1.31 -7.30
C LYS A 354 -13.38 -1.68 -7.57
N SER A 355 -13.94 -2.47 -6.68
CA SER A 355 -15.34 -2.83 -6.74
C SER A 355 -16.24 -1.60 -6.71
N TRP A 356 -17.28 -1.62 -7.50
CA TRP A 356 -18.41 -0.68 -7.49
C TRP A 356 -18.01 0.81 -7.46
N GLY A 357 -17.02 1.18 -8.26
CA GLY A 357 -16.59 2.59 -8.36
C GLY A 357 -15.69 3.06 -7.22
N GLY A 358 -14.93 2.16 -6.60
CA GLY A 358 -13.89 2.50 -5.62
C GLY A 358 -14.22 2.12 -4.19
N ARG A 359 -15.18 1.24 -3.96
CA ARG A 359 -15.63 0.80 -2.63
C ARG A 359 -15.55 -0.71 -2.48
N GLY A 360 -15.39 -1.18 -1.23
CA GLY A 360 -15.41 -2.61 -0.90
C GLY A 360 -14.05 -3.29 -0.96
N ALA A 361 -13.92 -4.34 -0.15
CA ALA A 361 -12.70 -5.13 -0.03
C ALA A 361 -12.21 -5.67 -1.37
N MET A 362 -10.91 -5.70 -1.57
CA MET A 362 -10.24 -6.15 -2.78
C MET A 362 -9.17 -7.22 -2.47
N PRO A 363 -9.56 -8.40 -2.00
CA PRO A 363 -8.62 -9.49 -1.79
C PRO A 363 -8.23 -10.12 -3.14
N LEU A 364 -6.93 -10.23 -3.41
CA LEU A 364 -6.37 -10.84 -4.62
C LEU A 364 -5.24 -11.83 -4.28
N PRO A 365 -5.48 -12.81 -3.38
CA PRO A 365 -4.43 -13.60 -2.78
C PRO A 365 -3.62 -14.44 -3.79
N LYS A 366 -4.27 -15.07 -4.76
CA LYS A 366 -3.59 -15.90 -5.77
C LYS A 366 -2.84 -15.06 -6.80
N ARG A 367 -3.40 -13.90 -7.17
CA ARG A 367 -2.75 -12.96 -8.08
C ARG A 367 -1.43 -12.47 -7.49
N PHE A 368 -1.44 -12.00 -6.25
CA PHE A 368 -0.24 -11.48 -5.62
C PHE A 368 0.78 -12.57 -5.27
N GLN A 369 0.32 -13.80 -5.00
CA GLN A 369 1.24 -14.95 -4.92
C GLN A 369 2.00 -15.15 -6.23
N ARG A 370 1.31 -15.15 -7.38
CA ARG A 370 1.97 -15.31 -8.69
C ARG A 370 2.96 -14.18 -8.97
N ILE A 371 2.62 -12.93 -8.66
CA ILE A 371 3.52 -11.77 -8.83
C ILE A 371 4.74 -11.94 -7.94
N TRP A 372 4.56 -12.31 -6.67
CA TRP A 372 5.66 -12.57 -5.75
C TRP A 372 6.58 -13.67 -6.23
N ASP A 373 6.02 -14.83 -6.58
CA ASP A 373 6.80 -15.99 -7.03
C ASP A 373 7.62 -15.72 -8.29
N SER A 374 7.15 -14.81 -9.15
CA SER A 374 7.88 -14.44 -10.37
C SER A 374 9.13 -13.60 -10.11
N SER A 375 9.22 -12.91 -8.97
CA SER A 375 10.25 -11.90 -8.71
C SER A 375 11.02 -12.05 -7.41
N LYS A 376 10.52 -12.82 -6.42
CA LYS A 376 11.08 -12.90 -5.06
C LYS A 376 12.59 -13.14 -4.96
N ARG A 377 13.17 -13.84 -5.95
CA ARG A 377 14.61 -14.20 -5.97
C ARG A 377 15.55 -13.00 -6.19
N VAL A 378 15.04 -11.87 -6.67
CA VAL A 378 15.85 -10.69 -7.00
C VAL A 378 15.46 -9.46 -6.16
N LEU A 379 14.52 -9.61 -5.24
CA LEU A 379 13.97 -8.50 -4.45
C LEU A 379 14.60 -8.41 -3.07
N ASP A 380 14.95 -7.19 -2.68
CA ASP A 380 15.37 -6.82 -1.32
C ASP A 380 14.21 -6.23 -0.50
N GLY A 381 12.99 -6.35 -1.00
CA GLY A 381 11.77 -5.87 -0.38
C GLY A 381 10.83 -5.16 -1.32
N GLY A 382 9.98 -4.30 -0.78
CA GLY A 382 9.06 -3.55 -1.61
C GLY A 382 8.18 -2.55 -0.89
N MET A 383 7.31 -1.94 -1.67
CA MET A 383 6.43 -0.85 -1.25
C MET A 383 5.06 -0.99 -1.92
N PRO A 384 4.13 -1.79 -1.37
CA PRO A 384 2.76 -1.88 -1.89
C PRO A 384 2.07 -0.51 -1.96
N TYR A 385 1.45 -0.25 -3.11
CA TYR A 385 0.65 0.94 -3.34
C TYR A 385 -0.72 0.80 -2.68
N SER A 386 -1.05 1.66 -1.72
CA SER A 386 -2.26 1.56 -0.93
C SER A 386 -3.07 2.85 -0.92
N GLU A 387 -4.37 2.75 -1.13
CA GLU A 387 -5.33 3.86 -1.04
C GLU A 387 -6.21 3.81 0.23
N GLY A 388 -5.99 2.84 1.11
CA GLY A 388 -6.69 2.81 2.40
C GLY A 388 -6.89 1.42 2.99
N MET A 389 -8.13 1.16 3.42
CA MET A 389 -8.47 -0.04 4.18
C MET A 389 -8.95 -1.22 3.31
N TYR A 390 -9.39 -0.98 2.09
CA TYR A 390 -10.00 -2.03 1.27
C TYR A 390 -9.03 -3.11 0.81
N GLU A 391 -7.75 -2.80 0.71
CA GLU A 391 -6.66 -3.69 0.35
C GLU A 391 -5.81 -4.16 1.54
N ASP A 392 -6.33 -4.08 2.77
CA ASP A 392 -5.64 -4.48 4.00
C ASP A 392 -5.08 -5.91 3.93
N VAL A 393 -5.89 -6.86 3.44
CA VAL A 393 -5.47 -8.25 3.21
C VAL A 393 -4.19 -8.34 2.37
N SER A 394 -4.09 -7.55 1.31
CA SER A 394 -2.95 -7.56 0.40
C SER A 394 -1.70 -6.91 1.05
N LYS A 395 -1.88 -5.90 1.91
CA LYS A 395 -0.77 -5.36 2.72
C LYS A 395 -0.19 -6.41 3.64
N VAL A 396 -1.05 -7.13 4.36
CA VAL A 396 -0.60 -8.22 5.25
C VAL A 396 0.11 -9.32 4.47
N GLN A 397 -0.42 -9.67 3.29
CA GLN A 397 0.19 -10.68 2.43
C GLN A 397 1.60 -10.30 1.99
N PHE A 398 1.83 -9.07 1.51
CA PHE A 398 3.16 -8.59 1.14
C PHE A 398 4.09 -8.44 2.35
N ALA A 399 3.59 -7.98 3.49
CA ALA A 399 4.38 -7.97 4.72
C ALA A 399 4.93 -9.38 5.03
N GLY A 400 4.07 -10.40 4.97
CA GLY A 400 4.46 -11.80 5.18
C GLY A 400 5.53 -12.28 4.21
N TYR A 401 5.43 -11.92 2.92
CA TYR A 401 6.43 -12.26 1.90
C TYR A 401 7.78 -11.59 2.15
N TYR A 402 7.80 -10.33 2.60
CA TYR A 402 9.05 -9.63 2.92
C TYR A 402 9.73 -10.18 4.18
N TRP A 403 8.95 -10.78 5.08
CA TRP A 403 9.49 -11.48 6.25
C TRP A 403 10.02 -12.86 5.92
N ASP A 404 9.25 -13.65 5.16
CA ASP A 404 9.57 -15.01 4.78
C ASP A 404 9.13 -15.27 3.33
N PRO A 405 10.06 -15.19 2.36
CA PRO A 405 9.75 -15.28 0.94
C PRO A 405 9.24 -16.65 0.49
N ASP A 406 9.39 -17.66 1.32
CA ASP A 406 8.98 -19.03 1.01
C ASP A 406 7.57 -19.37 1.52
N LYS A 407 7.00 -18.54 2.39
CA LYS A 407 5.60 -18.68 2.77
C LYS A 407 4.65 -18.43 1.62
N ASN A 408 3.55 -19.17 1.60
CA ASN A 408 2.46 -18.94 0.66
C ASN A 408 1.35 -18.08 1.30
N TYR A 409 0.46 -17.55 0.46
CA TYR A 409 -0.63 -16.68 0.94
C TYR A 409 -1.57 -17.36 1.95
N ARG A 410 -1.76 -18.69 1.88
CA ARG A 410 -2.66 -19.39 2.82
C ARG A 410 -2.08 -19.43 4.23
N GLU A 411 -0.75 -19.58 4.35
CA GLU A 411 -0.07 -19.53 5.64
C GLU A 411 -0.14 -18.11 6.24
N ILE A 412 0.17 -17.09 5.43
CA ILE A 412 0.16 -15.69 5.87
C ILE A 412 -1.25 -15.24 6.24
N LEU A 413 -2.19 -15.44 5.33
CA LEU A 413 -3.58 -15.01 5.56
C LEU A 413 -4.33 -15.92 6.55
N GLY A 414 -3.90 -17.16 6.72
CA GLY A 414 -4.43 -18.03 7.76
C GLY A 414 -4.14 -17.47 9.16
N GLU A 415 -2.91 -17.01 9.41
CA GLU A 415 -2.55 -16.33 10.66
C GLU A 415 -3.34 -15.01 10.85
N TYR A 416 -3.45 -14.21 9.80
CA TYR A 416 -4.28 -12.99 9.82
C TYR A 416 -5.74 -13.26 10.15
N ILE A 417 -6.37 -14.24 9.51
CA ILE A 417 -7.77 -14.58 9.72
C ILE A 417 -8.00 -15.12 11.14
N ALA A 418 -7.10 -15.99 11.60
CA ALA A 418 -7.19 -16.54 12.95
C ALA A 418 -7.13 -15.43 14.02
N TYR A 419 -6.26 -14.45 13.81
CA TYR A 419 -6.12 -13.31 14.71
C TYR A 419 -7.28 -12.32 14.59
N GLU A 420 -7.62 -11.84 13.39
CA GLU A 420 -8.61 -10.78 13.21
C GLU A 420 -10.05 -11.27 13.41
N PHE A 421 -10.35 -12.50 13.03
CA PHE A 421 -11.70 -13.05 13.05
C PHE A 421 -11.83 -14.21 14.03
N SER A 422 -11.32 -15.38 13.68
CA SER A 422 -11.28 -16.58 14.53
C SER A 422 -10.48 -17.69 13.84
N ASP A 423 -9.79 -18.51 14.63
CA ASP A 423 -9.13 -19.75 14.19
C ASP A 423 -10.10 -20.80 13.62
N LYS A 424 -11.39 -20.68 13.96
CA LYS A 424 -12.47 -21.62 13.55
C LYS A 424 -13.04 -21.34 12.16
N VAL A 425 -12.64 -20.24 11.52
CA VAL A 425 -13.22 -19.82 10.22
C VAL A 425 -12.15 -19.54 9.17
N VAL A 426 -10.92 -20.02 9.41
CA VAL A 426 -9.77 -19.74 8.52
C VAL A 426 -10.04 -20.23 7.10
N ASP A 427 -10.46 -21.47 6.93
CA ASP A 427 -10.67 -22.06 5.61
C ASP A 427 -11.83 -21.39 4.86
N GLU A 428 -12.92 -21.09 5.56
CA GLU A 428 -14.09 -20.45 4.96
C GLU A 428 -13.77 -19.02 4.52
N VAL A 429 -13.02 -18.24 5.32
CA VAL A 429 -12.68 -16.87 4.94
C VAL A 429 -11.66 -16.85 3.82
N LEU A 430 -10.69 -17.77 3.78
CA LEU A 430 -9.79 -17.95 2.63
C LEU A 430 -10.59 -18.28 1.36
N GLU A 431 -11.58 -19.19 1.45
CA GLU A 431 -12.45 -19.51 0.31
C GLU A 431 -13.24 -18.28 -0.13
N ILE A 432 -13.79 -17.47 0.77
CA ILE A 432 -14.47 -16.21 0.43
C ILE A 432 -13.54 -15.28 -0.36
N MET A 433 -12.31 -15.08 0.11
CA MET A 433 -11.32 -14.24 -0.57
C MET A 433 -11.01 -14.74 -1.98
N GLU A 434 -10.82 -16.06 -2.15
CA GLU A 434 -10.54 -16.68 -3.45
C GLU A 434 -11.72 -16.60 -4.42
N LEU A 435 -12.96 -16.70 -3.91
CA LEU A 435 -14.17 -16.57 -4.71
C LEU A 435 -14.41 -15.13 -5.16
N ILE A 436 -14.13 -14.15 -4.29
CA ILE A 436 -14.18 -12.72 -4.65
C ILE A 436 -13.11 -12.42 -5.71
N GLU A 437 -11.88 -12.91 -5.53
CA GLU A 437 -10.80 -12.76 -6.50
C GLU A 437 -11.17 -13.28 -7.88
N LYS A 438 -11.83 -14.45 -7.96
CA LYS A 438 -12.24 -15.08 -9.21
C LYS A 438 -13.09 -14.16 -10.10
N ASN A 439 -13.89 -13.30 -9.48
CA ASN A 439 -14.72 -12.33 -10.18
C ASN A 439 -14.07 -10.96 -10.39
N HIS A 440 -12.84 -10.78 -9.92
CA HIS A 440 -12.17 -9.50 -10.06
C HIS A 440 -11.74 -9.24 -11.50
N VAL A 441 -11.91 -7.99 -11.96
CA VAL A 441 -11.62 -7.58 -13.35
C VAL A 441 -10.19 -7.90 -13.82
N LEU A 442 -9.22 -7.91 -12.91
CA LEU A 442 -7.81 -8.26 -13.20
C LEU A 442 -7.54 -9.77 -13.25
N VAL A 443 -8.49 -10.60 -12.87
CA VAL A 443 -8.28 -12.04 -12.68
C VAL A 443 -9.21 -12.87 -13.56
N ARG A 444 -10.46 -12.47 -13.68
CA ARG A 444 -11.49 -13.25 -14.38
C ARG A 444 -11.16 -13.44 -15.86
N GLU A 445 -11.47 -14.60 -16.36
CA GLU A 445 -11.43 -14.91 -17.78
C GLU A 445 -12.76 -14.51 -18.43
N GLY A 446 -12.67 -13.74 -19.51
CA GLY A 446 -13.86 -13.28 -20.24
C GLY A 446 -14.63 -12.13 -19.55
N ASN A 447 -15.81 -11.85 -20.09
CA ASN A 447 -16.61 -10.69 -19.70
C ASN A 447 -17.71 -11.02 -18.67
N GLU A 448 -18.10 -12.28 -18.55
CA GLU A 448 -19.17 -12.68 -17.65
C GLU A 448 -18.61 -13.04 -16.26
N PRO A 449 -19.25 -12.56 -15.17
CA PRO A 449 -18.89 -12.97 -13.82
C PRO A 449 -19.33 -14.42 -13.56
N ASP A 450 -18.56 -15.12 -12.71
CA ASP A 450 -18.93 -16.43 -12.21
C ASP A 450 -19.99 -16.26 -11.10
N TRP A 451 -21.23 -16.51 -11.47
CA TRP A 451 -22.39 -16.43 -10.58
C TRP A 451 -22.30 -17.40 -9.40
N ASP A 452 -21.89 -18.65 -9.66
CA ASP A 452 -21.83 -19.67 -8.61
C ASP A 452 -20.78 -19.31 -7.56
N ALA A 453 -19.66 -18.69 -7.97
CA ALA A 453 -18.66 -18.15 -7.06
C ALA A 453 -19.22 -17.02 -6.19
N ALA A 454 -19.99 -16.09 -6.76
CA ALA A 454 -20.60 -15.00 -6.00
C ALA A 454 -21.63 -15.52 -4.98
N LEU A 455 -22.50 -16.43 -5.39
CA LEU A 455 -23.49 -17.07 -4.53
C LEU A 455 -22.84 -17.86 -3.39
N ARG A 456 -21.75 -18.59 -3.69
CA ARG A 456 -21.01 -19.36 -2.68
C ARG A 456 -20.31 -18.43 -1.69
N ALA A 457 -19.70 -17.33 -2.15
CA ALA A 457 -19.03 -16.35 -1.29
C ALA A 457 -20.02 -15.71 -0.30
N GLU A 458 -21.22 -15.32 -0.76
CA GLU A 458 -22.26 -14.78 0.12
C GLU A 458 -22.68 -15.79 1.20
N LYS A 459 -23.02 -17.03 0.81
CA LYS A 459 -23.43 -18.08 1.75
C LYS A 459 -22.36 -18.35 2.82
N LEU A 460 -21.10 -18.44 2.39
CA LEU A 460 -19.99 -18.60 3.33
C LEU A 460 -19.86 -17.39 4.27
N ALA A 461 -20.02 -16.17 3.75
CA ALA A 461 -19.95 -14.97 4.57
C ALA A 461 -21.07 -14.94 5.64
N GLU A 462 -22.28 -15.35 5.28
CA GLU A 462 -23.39 -15.50 6.24
C GLU A 462 -23.10 -16.58 7.29
N GLU A 463 -22.58 -17.73 6.89
CA GLU A 463 -22.21 -18.82 7.79
C GLU A 463 -21.11 -18.38 8.77
N VAL A 464 -20.05 -17.73 8.27
CA VAL A 464 -18.96 -17.18 9.07
C VAL A 464 -19.47 -16.13 10.06
N ASP A 465 -20.32 -15.20 9.60
CA ASP A 465 -20.88 -14.13 10.43
C ASP A 465 -21.59 -14.69 11.68
N THR A 466 -22.26 -15.85 11.56
CA THR A 466 -22.88 -16.52 12.71
C THR A 466 -21.90 -17.14 13.71
N LYS A 467 -20.68 -17.46 13.26
CA LYS A 467 -19.62 -18.09 14.07
C LYS A 467 -18.74 -17.09 14.79
N LEU A 468 -18.71 -15.82 14.33
CA LEU A 468 -17.87 -14.78 14.89
C LEU A 468 -18.38 -14.28 16.24
N CYS A 469 -17.45 -13.97 17.13
CA CYS A 469 -17.76 -13.26 18.37
C CYS A 469 -18.18 -11.80 18.06
N PRO A 470 -18.89 -11.10 18.98
CA PRO A 470 -19.40 -9.75 18.73
C PRO A 470 -18.31 -8.76 18.27
N ARG A 471 -17.10 -8.83 18.84
CA ARG A 471 -15.98 -7.99 18.43
C ARG A 471 -15.61 -8.20 16.96
N ALA A 472 -15.37 -9.45 16.57
CA ALA A 472 -14.95 -9.78 15.20
C ALA A 472 -16.05 -9.48 14.18
N LYS A 473 -17.31 -9.75 14.54
CA LYS A 473 -18.48 -9.48 13.70
C LYS A 473 -18.66 -8.00 13.37
N THR A 474 -18.33 -7.10 14.30
CA THR A 474 -18.44 -5.65 14.11
C THR A 474 -17.14 -4.97 13.66
N ALA A 475 -16.02 -5.71 13.62
CA ALA A 475 -14.75 -5.19 13.15
C ALA A 475 -14.83 -4.77 11.67
N TRP A 476 -14.25 -3.61 11.34
CA TRP A 476 -14.29 -3.07 9.98
C TRP A 476 -13.70 -4.04 8.93
N ARG A 477 -12.66 -4.81 9.29
CA ARG A 477 -12.04 -5.82 8.42
C ARG A 477 -13.03 -6.89 7.99
N TRP A 478 -13.84 -7.38 8.92
CA TRP A 478 -14.90 -8.33 8.58
C TRP A 478 -16.01 -7.66 7.79
N ARG A 479 -16.46 -6.47 8.23
CA ARG A 479 -17.58 -5.79 7.60
C ARG A 479 -17.33 -5.47 6.12
N ILE A 480 -16.14 -4.98 5.76
CA ILE A 480 -15.83 -4.71 4.34
C ILE A 480 -15.83 -5.99 3.49
N MET A 481 -15.41 -7.13 4.04
CA MET A 481 -15.42 -8.42 3.36
C MET A 481 -16.85 -8.98 3.20
N TYR A 482 -17.61 -8.94 4.30
CA TYR A 482 -19.01 -9.36 4.30
C TYR A 482 -19.85 -8.56 3.30
N ILE A 483 -19.75 -7.24 3.35
CA ILE A 483 -20.47 -6.34 2.43
C ILE A 483 -20.05 -6.61 0.98
N ARG A 484 -18.76 -6.87 0.74
CA ARG A 484 -18.26 -7.21 -0.60
C ARG A 484 -18.97 -8.45 -1.15
N ALA A 485 -19.01 -9.53 -0.40
CA ALA A 485 -19.65 -10.78 -0.82
C ALA A 485 -21.16 -10.59 -1.09
N ARG A 486 -21.85 -9.83 -0.23
CA ARG A 486 -23.28 -9.52 -0.38
C ARG A 486 -23.59 -8.73 -1.65
N ILE A 487 -22.91 -7.60 -1.83
CA ILE A 487 -23.17 -6.73 -3.00
C ILE A 487 -22.73 -7.40 -4.31
N ASP A 488 -21.61 -8.15 -4.32
CA ASP A 488 -21.20 -8.90 -5.52
C ASP A 488 -22.31 -9.87 -5.98
N ARG A 489 -22.91 -10.63 -5.04
CA ARG A 489 -24.02 -11.52 -5.38
C ARG A 489 -25.20 -10.75 -5.96
N MET A 490 -25.62 -9.66 -5.34
CA MET A 490 -26.76 -8.84 -5.78
C MET A 490 -26.51 -8.26 -7.19
N VAL A 491 -25.34 -7.68 -7.42
CA VAL A 491 -24.95 -7.08 -8.72
C VAL A 491 -24.88 -8.13 -9.81
N TYR A 492 -24.30 -9.30 -9.54
CA TYR A 492 -24.15 -10.34 -10.57
C TYR A 492 -25.45 -11.08 -10.85
N GLU A 493 -26.35 -11.20 -9.86
CA GLU A 493 -27.71 -11.70 -10.09
C GLU A 493 -28.48 -10.78 -11.05
N TYR A 494 -28.47 -9.48 -10.77
CA TYR A 494 -29.10 -8.49 -11.63
C TYR A 494 -28.53 -8.52 -13.06
N HIS A 495 -27.21 -8.61 -13.18
CA HIS A 495 -26.54 -8.72 -14.47
C HIS A 495 -26.98 -9.99 -15.23
N ARG A 496 -27.02 -11.14 -14.56
CA ARG A 496 -27.45 -12.40 -15.15
C ARG A 496 -28.89 -12.33 -15.68
N GLU A 497 -29.78 -11.66 -14.95
CA GLU A 497 -31.19 -11.57 -15.33
C GLU A 497 -31.45 -10.54 -16.43
N ASN A 498 -30.69 -9.46 -16.49
CA ASN A 498 -31.03 -8.30 -17.33
C ASN A 498 -30.03 -8.03 -18.47
N CYS A 499 -28.84 -8.61 -18.45
CA CYS A 499 -27.75 -8.22 -19.35
C CYS A 499 -27.13 -9.37 -20.16
N GLN A 500 -27.61 -10.59 -20.04
CA GLN A 500 -27.08 -11.74 -20.79
C GLN A 500 -27.09 -11.50 -22.30
N GLY A 501 -25.95 -11.77 -22.96
CA GLY A 501 -25.80 -11.70 -24.43
C GLY A 501 -25.54 -10.32 -25.00
N LYS A 502 -25.24 -9.31 -24.21
CA LYS A 502 -24.78 -7.99 -24.66
C LYS A 502 -23.25 -7.96 -24.81
N GLU A 503 -22.77 -7.58 -26.00
CA GLU A 503 -21.33 -7.66 -26.37
C GLU A 503 -20.35 -6.78 -25.57
N ASN A 504 -20.82 -5.91 -24.67
CA ASN A 504 -19.99 -4.96 -23.93
C ASN A 504 -20.05 -5.15 -22.40
N ALA A 505 -19.99 -6.37 -21.95
CA ALA A 505 -20.21 -6.75 -20.56
C ALA A 505 -19.36 -6.00 -19.50
N LEU A 506 -18.15 -5.52 -19.82
CA LEU A 506 -17.35 -4.75 -18.86
C LEU A 506 -17.88 -3.33 -18.63
N SER A 507 -18.16 -2.59 -19.71
CA SER A 507 -18.70 -1.22 -19.60
C SER A 507 -20.15 -1.25 -19.11
N ASP A 508 -20.92 -2.22 -19.55
CA ASP A 508 -22.32 -2.39 -19.17
C ASP A 508 -22.46 -2.89 -17.72
N LEU A 509 -21.53 -3.75 -17.24
CA LEU A 509 -21.47 -4.15 -15.84
C LEU A 509 -21.26 -2.95 -14.90
N TRP A 510 -20.43 -1.98 -15.29
CA TRP A 510 -20.20 -0.76 -14.51
C TRP A 510 -21.41 0.19 -14.54
N GLN A 511 -22.02 0.37 -15.68
CA GLN A 511 -23.18 1.24 -15.85
C GLN A 511 -24.43 0.66 -15.17
N THR A 512 -24.64 -0.63 -15.32
CA THR A 512 -25.74 -1.39 -14.68
C THR A 512 -25.59 -1.43 -13.16
N LYS A 513 -24.35 -1.50 -12.65
CA LYS A 513 -24.06 -1.45 -11.22
C LYS A 513 -24.56 -0.17 -10.57
N GLU A 514 -24.27 0.98 -11.16
CA GLU A 514 -24.68 2.26 -10.57
C GLU A 514 -26.19 2.42 -10.54
N GLU A 515 -26.85 2.09 -11.63
CA GLU A 515 -28.33 2.16 -11.72
C GLU A 515 -28.97 1.20 -10.71
N TYR A 516 -28.52 -0.06 -10.70
CA TYR A 516 -29.04 -1.07 -9.77
C TYR A 516 -28.75 -0.72 -8.31
N LEU A 517 -27.50 -0.33 -8.00
CA LEU A 517 -27.13 0.01 -6.62
C LEU A 517 -27.84 1.28 -6.13
N ALA A 518 -28.17 2.23 -7.02
CA ALA A 518 -28.91 3.43 -6.67
C ALA A 518 -30.38 3.14 -6.30
N ASP A 519 -30.98 2.15 -6.92
CA ASP A 519 -32.41 1.85 -6.78
C ASP A 519 -32.69 0.68 -5.80
N ASN A 520 -31.65 0.05 -5.24
CA ASN A 520 -31.80 -1.06 -4.30
C ASN A 520 -31.52 -0.61 -2.86
N ASP A 521 -32.54 -0.64 -2.01
CA ASP A 521 -32.47 -0.16 -0.63
C ASP A 521 -31.44 -0.93 0.20
N GLU A 522 -31.37 -2.25 0.12
CA GLU A 522 -30.40 -3.07 0.84
C GLU A 522 -28.96 -2.72 0.43
N ALA A 523 -28.72 -2.61 -0.87
CA ALA A 523 -27.40 -2.21 -1.38
C ALA A 523 -27.02 -0.80 -0.90
N GLN A 524 -27.98 0.13 -0.85
CA GLN A 524 -27.75 1.49 -0.33
C GLN A 524 -27.38 1.50 1.16
N GLU A 525 -28.03 0.68 1.99
CA GLU A 525 -27.68 0.54 3.41
C GLU A 525 -26.26 0.02 3.60
N LEU A 526 -25.86 -1.01 2.84
CA LEU A 526 -24.53 -1.59 2.86
C LEU A 526 -23.46 -0.60 2.36
N LEU A 527 -23.73 0.15 1.31
CA LEU A 527 -22.83 1.19 0.80
C LEU A 527 -22.69 2.35 1.77
N GLN A 528 -23.77 2.73 2.47
CA GLN A 528 -23.70 3.75 3.52
C GLN A 528 -22.85 3.28 4.71
N GLU A 529 -22.91 1.99 5.06
CA GLU A 529 -22.02 1.43 6.07
C GLU A 529 -20.55 1.54 5.65
N LEU A 530 -20.21 1.20 4.40
CA LEU A 530 -18.87 1.40 3.86
C LEU A 530 -18.43 2.86 3.90
N CYS A 531 -19.31 3.80 3.57
CA CYS A 531 -19.01 5.23 3.66
C CYS A 531 -18.72 5.67 5.09
N ARG A 532 -19.45 5.15 6.09
CA ARG A 532 -19.15 5.44 7.51
C ARG A 532 -17.81 4.89 7.93
N LEU A 533 -17.47 3.67 7.55
CA LEU A 533 -16.17 3.05 7.82
C LEU A 533 -15.01 3.82 7.16
N TYR A 534 -15.26 4.41 6.00
CA TYR A 534 -14.27 5.19 5.23
C TYR A 534 -14.22 6.67 5.64
N HIS A 535 -14.97 7.09 6.67
CA HIS A 535 -15.11 8.48 7.12
C HIS A 535 -15.62 9.45 6.07
N THR A 536 -16.44 8.96 5.14
CA THR A 536 -17.05 9.82 4.12
C THR A 536 -18.51 9.47 3.93
N ILE A 537 -19.31 10.44 3.55
CA ILE A 537 -20.63 10.19 2.97
C ILE A 537 -20.50 10.20 1.45
N ASP A 538 -21.31 9.42 0.78
CA ASP A 538 -21.22 9.24 -0.67
C ASP A 538 -21.17 10.57 -1.45
N LYS A 539 -21.96 11.54 -1.04
CA LYS A 539 -22.01 12.86 -1.65
C LYS A 539 -20.73 13.67 -1.44
N GLU A 540 -20.13 13.57 -0.27
CA GLU A 540 -18.87 14.27 0.06
C GLU A 540 -17.68 13.58 -0.57
N TYR A 541 -17.64 12.27 -0.56
CA TYR A 541 -16.62 11.49 -1.26
C TYR A 541 -16.56 11.87 -2.75
N LYS A 542 -17.71 11.92 -3.42
CA LYS A 542 -17.80 12.37 -4.82
C LYS A 542 -17.38 13.83 -5.02
N LYS A 543 -17.67 14.70 -4.06
CA LYS A 543 -17.30 16.12 -4.12
C LYS A 543 -15.80 16.35 -3.92
N ASN A 544 -15.20 15.61 -2.99
CA ASN A 544 -13.81 15.81 -2.57
C ASN A 544 -12.83 15.01 -3.43
N HIS A 545 -13.31 14.13 -4.30
CA HIS A 545 -12.49 13.36 -5.24
C HIS A 545 -12.05 14.23 -6.42
N TRP A 546 -11.24 15.21 -6.15
CA TRP A 546 -10.86 16.25 -7.10
C TRP A 546 -9.94 15.76 -8.22
N THR A 547 -9.20 14.68 -8.01
CA THR A 547 -8.35 14.05 -9.03
C THR A 547 -9.19 13.27 -10.04
N PHE A 548 -10.35 12.78 -9.61
CA PHE A 548 -11.25 11.99 -10.43
C PHE A 548 -12.66 12.58 -10.29
N PRO A 549 -13.26 13.08 -11.37
CA PRO A 549 -14.62 13.57 -11.31
C PRO A 549 -15.55 12.47 -10.78
N PRO A 550 -16.65 12.83 -10.12
CA PRO A 550 -17.57 11.86 -9.58
C PRO A 550 -17.97 10.86 -10.66
N VAL A 551 -17.75 9.59 -10.37
CA VAL A 551 -18.04 8.52 -11.32
C VAL A 551 -19.53 8.42 -11.49
N LYS A 552 -20.04 8.93 -12.60
CA LYS A 552 -21.30 8.48 -13.16
C LYS A 552 -20.95 7.42 -14.20
N GLY A 553 -21.28 6.15 -13.89
CA GLY A 553 -21.27 5.07 -14.86
C GLY A 553 -19.92 4.77 -15.51
N GLY A 554 -18.85 4.58 -14.77
CA GLY A 554 -17.57 4.12 -15.31
C GLY A 554 -16.92 5.03 -16.37
N LYS A 555 -17.43 6.23 -16.60
CA LYS A 555 -16.89 7.17 -17.61
C LYS A 555 -15.49 7.67 -17.31
N VAL A 556 -15.06 7.59 -16.04
CA VAL A 556 -13.71 8.00 -15.63
C VAL A 556 -12.65 7.07 -16.21
N LEU A 557 -12.95 5.78 -16.39
CA LEU A 557 -12.01 4.83 -16.98
C LEU A 557 -11.78 5.02 -18.49
N LYS A 558 -12.68 5.72 -19.18
CA LYS A 558 -12.55 5.98 -20.64
C LYS A 558 -11.65 7.16 -20.97
N ASN A 559 -11.25 7.96 -19.98
CA ASN A 559 -10.44 9.15 -20.16
C ASN A 559 -9.02 9.00 -19.62
N ARG A 560 -8.61 7.76 -19.29
CA ARG A 560 -7.22 7.42 -18.96
C ARG A 560 -6.56 6.63 -20.05
#